data_b4edeed8e3139223726d2bb150fd4ab8
#
_entry.id   b4edeed8e3139223726d2bb150fd4ab8
#
_cell.length_a   1.000
_cell.length_b   1.000
_cell.length_c   1.000
_cell.angle_alpha   90.00
_cell.angle_beta   90.00
_cell.angle_gamma   90.00
#
_symmetry.space_group_name_H-M   'P 1'
#
loop_
_entity.id
_entity.type
_entity.pdbx_description
1 polymer ?
#
loop_
_entity_poly.entity_id
_entity_poly.type
_entity_poly.pdbx_seq_one_letter_code
_entity_poly.pdbx_strand_id
1 'polypeptide(L)'
;MPFVHRARAAVPEGRYLPAGDLLDIVRDFQRLAKEDTYRFAIPKDVTGINIMKATLTRLQDYETKNRGQFTDIVQFNRALALERLREYDQAAALYRKIAETEGALGSEAAKKAEILDNFLRIFDRSIPLDDPFKYIAGLDEKVAAWNGLILKHRGTPYEFLARVEEERIDRAKVAFVEANRFRLKEGNQLTIVGYSQLITKHQQSKNYQRHLLDFADFYMILAKDYAAQYDPEGLAFDLNVLEQFAKSALKFYSEVAQTDGVIEKLEAQAKIEATRGYMEKLTRLNR
;
A
#
# COMPACT_ATOMS: atom_id res chain seq x y z
N MET A 1 27.25 52.46 46.82
CA MET A 1 27.48 51.43 45.79
C MET A 1 26.32 51.45 44.82
N PRO A 2 26.50 51.79 43.55
CA PRO A 2 25.40 51.83 42.61
C PRO A 2 25.10 50.41 42.07
N PHE A 3 23.84 49.99 42.12
CA PHE A 3 23.32 48.78 41.52
C PHE A 3 23.41 48.89 40.01
N VAL A 4 24.26 48.09 39.40
CA VAL A 4 24.30 47.92 37.95
C VAL A 4 23.15 46.99 37.57
N HIS A 5 22.05 47.55 37.08
CA HIS A 5 21.05 46.76 36.38
C HIS A 5 21.66 46.25 35.06
N ARG A 6 22.09 45.01 35.03
CA ARG A 6 22.32 44.30 33.78
C ARG A 6 20.96 44.25 33.04
N ALA A 7 20.80 45.04 32.02
CA ALA A 7 19.75 44.86 31.04
C ALA A 7 19.86 43.43 30.50
N ARG A 8 18.91 42.59 30.80
CA ARG A 8 18.69 41.34 30.07
C ARG A 8 18.47 41.74 28.62
N ALA A 9 19.40 41.37 27.73
CA ALA A 9 19.18 41.47 26.31
C ALA A 9 17.86 40.71 26.03
N ALA A 10 16.87 41.44 25.52
CA ALA A 10 15.63 40.82 25.07
C ALA A 10 16.05 39.75 24.06
N VAL A 11 15.70 38.48 24.33
CA VAL A 11 15.78 37.42 23.34
C VAL A 11 14.94 37.95 22.16
N PRO A 12 15.51 38.10 20.96
CA PRO A 12 14.72 38.56 19.82
C PRO A 12 13.52 37.59 19.75
N GLU A 13 12.30 38.11 19.84
CA GLU A 13 11.09 37.37 19.51
C GLU A 13 11.41 36.69 18.19
N GLY A 14 11.30 35.34 18.14
CA GLY A 14 11.81 34.57 17.05
C GLY A 14 11.32 35.13 15.74
N ARG A 15 12.19 35.82 15.02
CA ARG A 15 11.88 36.31 13.69
C ARG A 15 11.51 35.07 12.89
N TYR A 16 10.28 35.02 12.45
CA TYR A 16 9.82 34.05 11.47
C TYR A 16 10.78 34.11 10.28
N LEU A 17 11.61 33.08 10.13
CA LEU A 17 12.56 32.95 9.04
C LEU A 17 11.95 31.97 8.04
N PRO A 18 11.51 32.44 6.86
CA PRO A 18 10.93 31.58 5.83
C PRO A 18 11.78 30.35 5.51
N ALA A 19 13.10 30.49 5.48
CA ALA A 19 14.02 29.37 5.27
C ALA A 19 13.97 28.34 6.40
N GLY A 20 13.79 28.77 7.66
CA GLY A 20 13.68 27.87 8.83
C GLY A 20 12.41 27.03 8.75
N ASP A 21 11.28 27.65 8.47
CA ASP A 21 10.00 26.95 8.34
C ASP A 21 10.02 25.91 7.20
N LEU A 22 10.57 26.28 6.04
CA LEU A 22 10.69 25.33 4.94
C LEU A 22 11.60 24.16 5.30
N LEU A 23 12.71 24.45 5.97
CA LEU A 23 13.64 23.40 6.42
C LEU A 23 12.95 22.41 7.37
N ASP A 24 12.12 22.90 8.29
CA ASP A 24 11.39 22.05 9.22
C ASP A 24 10.35 21.18 8.49
N ILE A 25 9.59 21.74 7.54
CA ILE A 25 8.65 20.97 6.71
C ILE A 25 9.39 19.86 5.95
N VAL A 26 10.51 20.21 5.27
CA VAL A 26 11.27 19.26 4.46
C VAL A 26 11.92 18.18 5.32
N ARG A 27 12.48 18.55 6.49
CA ARG A 27 13.10 17.60 7.41
C ARG A 27 12.08 16.60 7.96
N ASP A 28 10.92 17.06 8.41
CA ASP A 28 9.83 16.21 8.87
C ASP A 28 9.38 15.25 7.78
N PHE A 29 9.16 15.76 6.57
CA PHE A 29 8.77 14.95 5.43
C PHE A 29 9.81 13.87 5.09
N GLN A 30 11.09 14.24 5.00
CA GLN A 30 12.17 13.29 4.70
C GLN A 30 12.30 12.21 5.77
N ARG A 31 12.14 12.56 7.05
CA ARG A 31 12.13 11.59 8.15
C ARG A 31 10.99 10.59 7.98
N LEU A 32 9.76 11.08 7.78
CA LEU A 32 8.58 10.23 7.59
C LEU A 32 8.67 9.38 6.32
N ALA A 33 9.19 9.94 5.22
CA ALA A 33 9.41 9.19 3.99
C ALA A 33 10.44 8.06 4.12
N LYS A 34 11.41 8.18 5.06
CA LYS A 34 12.35 7.10 5.39
C LYS A 34 11.73 6.02 6.27
N GLU A 35 10.80 6.39 7.16
CA GLU A 35 10.08 5.45 8.02
C GLU A 35 9.09 4.60 7.22
N ASP A 36 8.46 5.17 6.18
CA ASP A 36 7.56 4.44 5.29
C ASP A 36 8.33 3.67 4.23
N THR A 37 8.35 2.37 4.37
CA THR A 37 9.06 1.44 3.48
C THR A 37 8.13 0.32 3.01
N TYR A 38 8.63 -0.54 2.14
CA TYR A 38 7.90 -1.74 1.72
C TYR A 38 7.59 -2.69 2.90
N ARG A 39 8.50 -2.72 3.90
CA ARG A 39 8.36 -3.60 5.08
C ARG A 39 7.65 -2.96 6.25
N PHE A 40 7.83 -1.67 6.43
CA PHE A 40 7.39 -0.96 7.63
C PHE A 40 6.47 0.19 7.26
N ALA A 41 5.33 0.21 7.91
CA ALA A 41 4.40 1.32 7.85
C ALA A 41 4.75 2.37 8.91
N ILE A 42 4.34 3.62 8.67
CA ILE A 42 4.36 4.65 9.71
C ILE A 42 3.32 4.27 10.79
N PRO A 43 3.68 4.17 12.07
CA PRO A 43 2.80 3.60 13.09
C PRO A 43 1.41 4.25 13.20
N LYS A 44 1.31 5.55 12.93
CA LYS A 44 0.05 6.31 13.02
C LYS A 44 -0.66 6.48 11.68
N ASP A 45 -0.04 6.07 10.59
CA ASP A 45 -0.59 6.17 9.23
C ASP A 45 -0.03 5.04 8.37
N VAL A 46 -0.62 3.86 8.52
CA VAL A 46 -0.15 2.62 7.85
C VAL A 46 -0.09 2.77 6.34
N THR A 47 -0.97 3.56 5.75
CA THR A 47 -1.00 3.83 4.31
C THR A 47 0.01 4.90 3.89
N GLY A 48 0.47 5.76 4.80
CA GLY A 48 1.28 6.95 4.53
C GLY A 48 0.52 8.09 3.84
N ILE A 49 -0.74 7.87 3.45
CA ILE A 49 -1.52 8.81 2.64
C ILE A 49 -1.78 10.13 3.39
N ASN A 50 -2.20 10.06 4.65
CA ASN A 50 -2.56 11.27 5.40
C ASN A 50 -1.35 12.16 5.67
N ILE A 51 -0.21 11.55 5.98
CA ILE A 51 1.05 12.27 6.20
C ILE A 51 1.52 12.96 4.92
N MET A 52 1.45 12.27 3.77
CA MET A 52 1.84 12.86 2.48
C MET A 52 0.89 13.98 2.07
N LYS A 53 -0.42 13.84 2.28
CA LYS A 53 -1.40 14.92 2.06
C LYS A 53 -1.15 16.11 2.98
N ALA A 54 -0.89 15.87 4.26
CA ALA A 54 -0.54 16.94 5.21
C ALA A 54 0.74 17.69 4.79
N THR A 55 1.73 16.97 4.27
CA THR A 55 2.95 17.59 3.72
C THR A 55 2.64 18.49 2.54
N LEU A 56 1.80 18.04 1.59
CA LEU A 56 1.37 18.89 0.46
C LEU A 56 0.67 20.16 0.93
N THR A 57 -0.24 20.05 1.90
CA THR A 57 -0.92 21.22 2.47
C THR A 57 0.07 22.19 3.12
N ARG A 58 1.00 21.70 3.95
CA ARG A 58 2.03 22.55 4.58
C ARG A 58 2.91 23.26 3.55
N LEU A 59 3.31 22.59 2.47
CA LEU A 59 4.09 23.18 1.39
C LEU A 59 3.29 24.24 0.61
N GLN A 60 2.00 24.02 0.39
CA GLN A 60 1.11 24.97 -0.26
C GLN A 60 0.88 26.22 0.60
N ASP A 61 0.66 26.04 1.91
CA ASP A 61 0.53 27.14 2.86
C ASP A 61 1.81 27.96 2.93
N TYR A 62 2.97 27.29 2.92
CA TYR A 62 4.26 27.94 2.86
C TYR A 62 4.40 28.81 1.59
N GLU A 63 4.11 28.26 0.41
CA GLU A 63 4.18 28.96 -0.87
C GLU A 63 3.25 30.18 -0.91
N THR A 64 2.05 30.06 -0.32
CA THR A 64 1.09 31.16 -0.24
C THR A 64 1.60 32.32 0.63
N LYS A 65 2.24 32.00 1.76
CA LYS A 65 2.78 32.99 2.70
C LYS A 65 4.08 33.62 2.21
N ASN A 66 4.90 32.87 1.48
CA ASN A 66 6.26 33.23 1.08
C ASN A 66 6.41 33.17 -0.44
N ARG A 67 5.54 33.89 -1.17
CA ARG A 67 5.49 33.85 -2.63
C ARG A 67 6.85 34.08 -3.27
N GLY A 68 7.24 33.19 -4.17
CA GLY A 68 8.49 33.29 -4.93
C GLY A 68 9.76 32.93 -4.15
N GLN A 69 9.66 32.61 -2.86
CA GLN A 69 10.82 32.17 -2.08
C GLN A 69 10.99 30.66 -2.12
N PHE A 70 12.19 30.22 -2.46
CA PHE A 70 12.56 28.79 -2.51
C PHE A 70 11.63 27.93 -3.37
N THR A 71 11.07 28.49 -4.44
CA THR A 71 10.06 27.85 -5.28
C THR A 71 10.50 26.46 -5.75
N ASP A 72 11.74 26.30 -6.21
CA ASP A 72 12.25 25.01 -6.70
C ASP A 72 12.27 23.95 -5.59
N ILE A 73 12.67 24.33 -4.37
CA ILE A 73 12.69 23.43 -3.21
C ILE A 73 11.26 23.01 -2.83
N VAL A 74 10.32 23.97 -2.82
CA VAL A 74 8.91 23.70 -2.52
C VAL A 74 8.33 22.77 -3.56
N GLN A 75 8.48 23.07 -4.85
CA GLN A 75 7.93 22.26 -5.94
C GLN A 75 8.57 20.86 -5.99
N PHE A 76 9.88 20.75 -5.72
CA PHE A 76 10.57 19.46 -5.66
C PHE A 76 10.03 18.57 -4.54
N ASN A 77 9.81 19.11 -3.35
CA ASN A 77 9.25 18.34 -2.24
C ASN A 77 7.75 18.04 -2.44
N ARG A 78 7.00 18.90 -3.14
CA ARG A 78 5.64 18.58 -3.58
C ARG A 78 5.63 17.38 -4.52
N ALA A 79 6.54 17.36 -5.52
CA ALA A 79 6.66 16.24 -6.44
C ALA A 79 7.01 14.93 -5.69
N LEU A 80 7.94 14.97 -4.72
CA LEU A 80 8.25 13.82 -3.87
C LEU A 80 7.04 13.30 -3.07
N ALA A 81 6.21 14.20 -2.54
CA ALA A 81 5.00 13.80 -1.82
C ALA A 81 3.95 13.19 -2.77
N LEU A 82 3.82 13.74 -3.99
CA LEU A 82 2.94 13.20 -5.04
C LEU A 82 3.38 11.81 -5.50
N GLU A 83 4.69 11.53 -5.63
CA GLU A 83 5.21 10.18 -5.88
C GLU A 83 4.67 9.18 -4.85
N ARG A 84 4.71 9.55 -3.57
CA ARG A 84 4.22 8.70 -2.47
C ARG A 84 2.70 8.53 -2.48
N LEU A 85 1.97 9.52 -3.00
CA LEU A 85 0.53 9.47 -3.21
C LEU A 85 0.14 8.75 -4.52
N ARG A 86 1.12 8.34 -5.33
CA ARG A 86 0.92 7.69 -6.64
C ARG A 86 0.35 8.61 -7.72
N GLU A 87 0.40 9.91 -7.49
CA GLU A 87 0.05 10.94 -8.48
C GLU A 87 1.28 11.17 -9.39
N TYR A 88 1.71 10.10 -10.09
CA TYR A 88 2.98 10.08 -10.83
C TYR A 88 3.00 11.05 -12.01
N ASP A 89 1.88 11.27 -12.67
CA ASP A 89 1.70 12.24 -13.75
C ASP A 89 1.95 13.67 -13.26
N GLN A 90 1.35 14.03 -12.13
CA GLN A 90 1.52 15.34 -11.51
C GLN A 90 2.95 15.53 -10.99
N ALA A 91 3.52 14.49 -10.37
CA ALA A 91 4.92 14.52 -9.92
C ALA A 91 5.89 14.70 -11.08
N ALA A 92 5.73 13.95 -12.18
CA ALA A 92 6.55 14.06 -13.37
C ALA A 92 6.46 15.45 -14.02
N ALA A 93 5.24 16.03 -14.08
CA ALA A 93 5.03 17.37 -14.60
C ALA A 93 5.78 18.43 -13.78
N LEU A 94 5.75 18.33 -12.43
CA LEU A 94 6.51 19.25 -11.56
C LEU A 94 8.01 19.08 -11.75
N TYR A 95 8.53 17.86 -11.84
CA TYR A 95 9.94 17.63 -12.07
C TYR A 95 10.42 18.16 -13.41
N ARG A 96 9.65 17.99 -14.50
CA ARG A 96 10.00 18.57 -15.80
C ARG A 96 10.08 20.10 -15.72
N LYS A 97 9.12 20.74 -15.05
CA LYS A 97 9.15 22.18 -14.84
C LYS A 97 10.39 22.66 -14.08
N ILE A 98 10.81 21.90 -13.05
CA ILE A 98 12.04 22.21 -12.30
C ILE A 98 13.29 21.96 -13.16
N ALA A 99 13.28 20.92 -14.00
CA ALA A 99 14.39 20.58 -14.89
C ALA A 99 14.65 21.66 -15.96
N GLU A 100 13.65 22.48 -16.30
CA GLU A 100 13.78 23.62 -17.22
C GLU A 100 14.42 24.86 -16.55
N THR A 101 14.55 24.85 -15.22
CA THR A 101 15.20 25.95 -14.49
C THR A 101 16.69 25.71 -14.37
N GLU A 102 17.51 26.80 -14.39
CA GLU A 102 18.97 26.73 -14.18
C GLU A 102 19.36 26.50 -12.70
N GLY A 103 18.45 25.90 -11.90
CA GLY A 103 18.64 25.68 -10.48
C GLY A 103 19.44 24.41 -10.16
N ALA A 104 19.95 24.33 -8.93
CA ALA A 104 20.72 23.17 -8.43
C ALA A 104 19.95 21.85 -8.48
N LEU A 105 18.62 21.88 -8.49
CA LEU A 105 17.75 20.69 -8.51
C LEU A 105 17.39 20.23 -9.93
N GLY A 106 17.71 20.99 -10.98
CA GLY A 106 17.29 20.71 -12.36
C GLY A 106 17.71 19.33 -12.86
N SER A 107 19.00 18.99 -12.70
CA SER A 107 19.53 17.67 -13.13
C SER A 107 18.88 16.51 -12.38
N GLU A 108 18.66 16.62 -11.08
CA GLU A 108 18.00 15.60 -10.28
C GLU A 108 16.52 15.46 -10.64
N ALA A 109 15.84 16.58 -10.87
CA ALA A 109 14.45 16.61 -11.31
C ALA A 109 14.28 15.94 -12.69
N ALA A 110 15.19 16.20 -13.64
CA ALA A 110 15.15 15.53 -14.95
C ALA A 110 15.24 14.01 -14.84
N LYS A 111 16.16 13.48 -14.00
CA LYS A 111 16.29 12.05 -13.76
C LYS A 111 15.02 11.46 -13.15
N LYS A 112 14.41 12.16 -12.17
CA LYS A 112 13.19 11.73 -11.53
C LYS A 112 12.01 11.71 -12.50
N ALA A 113 11.87 12.70 -13.34
CA ALA A 113 10.86 12.73 -14.39
C ALA A 113 10.99 11.52 -15.33
N GLU A 114 12.21 11.21 -15.80
CA GLU A 114 12.45 10.04 -16.66
C GLU A 114 12.05 8.72 -15.98
N ILE A 115 12.35 8.56 -14.69
CA ILE A 115 11.95 7.36 -13.94
C ILE A 115 10.43 7.25 -13.86
N LEU A 116 9.74 8.34 -13.56
CA LEU A 116 8.28 8.35 -13.49
C LEU A 116 7.63 8.13 -14.86
N ASP A 117 8.25 8.56 -15.95
CA ASP A 117 7.79 8.23 -17.30
C ASP A 117 7.79 6.73 -17.57
N ASN A 118 8.77 5.98 -17.03
CA ASN A 118 8.76 4.52 -17.11
C ASN A 118 7.62 3.91 -16.30
N PHE A 119 7.28 4.49 -15.13
CA PHE A 119 6.13 4.07 -14.34
C PHE A 119 4.82 4.30 -15.10
N LEU A 120 4.63 5.50 -15.65
CA LEU A 120 3.45 5.86 -16.42
C LEU A 120 3.24 4.97 -17.65
N ARG A 121 4.30 4.61 -18.36
CA ARG A 121 4.22 3.65 -19.49
C ARG A 121 3.66 2.29 -19.08
N ILE A 122 3.89 1.83 -17.86
CA ILE A 122 3.30 0.58 -17.36
C ILE A 122 1.82 0.81 -17.00
N PHE A 123 1.49 1.94 -16.37
CA PHE A 123 0.10 2.27 -16.05
C PHE A 123 -0.77 2.40 -17.28
N ASP A 124 -0.30 3.13 -18.30
CA ASP A 124 -1.04 3.44 -19.52
C ASP A 124 -1.21 2.24 -20.44
N ARG A 125 -0.50 1.13 -20.17
CA ARG A 125 -0.67 -0.10 -20.95
C ARG A 125 -2.09 -0.61 -20.76
N SER A 126 -2.89 -0.52 -21.82
CA SER A 126 -4.25 -1.03 -21.85
C SER A 126 -4.27 -2.55 -21.77
N ILE A 127 -5.26 -3.10 -21.07
CA ILE A 127 -5.49 -4.54 -20.97
C ILE A 127 -6.92 -4.79 -21.48
N PRO A 128 -7.13 -5.75 -22.40
CA PRO A 128 -8.47 -6.13 -22.85
C PRO A 128 -9.33 -6.62 -21.69
N LEU A 129 -10.57 -6.10 -21.59
CA LEU A 129 -11.51 -6.44 -20.52
C LEU A 129 -12.56 -7.48 -20.94
N ASP A 130 -12.63 -7.78 -22.23
CA ASP A 130 -13.62 -8.66 -22.86
C ASP A 130 -13.33 -10.16 -22.61
N ASP A 131 -12.07 -10.50 -22.38
CA ASP A 131 -11.60 -11.87 -22.18
C ASP A 131 -10.86 -11.99 -20.84
N PRO A 132 -11.38 -12.77 -19.87
CA PRO A 132 -10.73 -12.96 -18.57
C PRO A 132 -9.29 -13.47 -18.65
N PHE A 133 -8.99 -14.35 -19.61
CA PHE A 133 -7.63 -14.90 -19.75
C PHE A 133 -6.66 -13.87 -20.32
N LYS A 134 -7.10 -13.07 -21.29
CA LYS A 134 -6.31 -11.94 -21.81
C LYS A 134 -6.09 -10.87 -20.75
N TYR A 135 -7.11 -10.63 -19.90
CA TYR A 135 -6.98 -9.69 -18.80
C TYR A 135 -5.92 -10.16 -17.79
N ILE A 136 -5.96 -11.44 -17.38
CA ILE A 136 -4.96 -12.02 -16.48
C ILE A 136 -3.56 -11.95 -17.11
N ALA A 137 -3.43 -12.33 -18.39
CA ALA A 137 -2.14 -12.25 -19.10
C ALA A 137 -1.60 -10.82 -19.17
N GLY A 138 -2.46 -9.83 -19.40
CA GLY A 138 -2.08 -8.42 -19.40
C GLY A 138 -1.62 -7.92 -18.03
N LEU A 139 -2.21 -8.43 -16.94
CA LEU A 139 -1.72 -8.16 -15.58
C LEU A 139 -0.35 -8.80 -15.35
N ASP A 140 -0.10 -10.03 -15.84
CA ASP A 140 1.20 -10.69 -15.76
C ASP A 140 2.29 -9.94 -16.52
N GLU A 141 1.96 -9.36 -17.68
CA GLU A 141 2.90 -8.49 -18.41
C GLU A 141 3.22 -7.20 -17.61
N LYS A 142 2.23 -6.60 -16.94
CA LYS A 142 2.49 -5.45 -16.06
C LYS A 142 3.38 -5.85 -14.88
N VAL A 143 3.14 -6.99 -14.24
CA VAL A 143 4.01 -7.52 -13.18
C VAL A 143 5.44 -7.71 -13.67
N ALA A 144 5.63 -8.31 -14.85
CA ALA A 144 6.97 -8.49 -15.45
C ALA A 144 7.67 -7.14 -15.71
N ALA A 145 6.93 -6.13 -16.17
CA ALA A 145 7.45 -4.79 -16.38
C ALA A 145 7.87 -4.12 -15.07
N TRP A 146 7.08 -4.24 -14.00
CA TRP A 146 7.43 -3.73 -12.66
C TRP A 146 8.66 -4.44 -12.10
N ASN A 147 8.79 -5.77 -12.28
CA ASN A 147 9.98 -6.52 -11.91
C ASN A 147 11.24 -5.97 -12.61
N GLY A 148 11.13 -5.62 -13.87
CA GLY A 148 12.22 -4.96 -14.60
C GLY A 148 12.65 -3.64 -13.95
N LEU A 149 11.69 -2.82 -13.49
CA LEU A 149 11.99 -1.56 -12.78
C LEU A 149 12.55 -1.79 -11.38
N ILE A 150 12.07 -2.79 -10.64
CA ILE A 150 12.62 -3.19 -9.34
C ILE A 150 14.11 -3.52 -9.47
N LEU A 151 14.46 -4.33 -10.46
CA LEU A 151 15.87 -4.70 -10.70
C LEU A 151 16.71 -3.49 -11.12
N LYS A 152 16.19 -2.65 -12.03
CA LYS A 152 16.88 -1.44 -12.51
C LYS A 152 17.15 -0.44 -11.40
N HIS A 153 16.22 -0.29 -10.45
CA HIS A 153 16.28 0.73 -9.39
C HIS A 153 16.64 0.15 -8.01
N ARG A 154 17.26 -1.04 -7.98
CA ARG A 154 17.63 -1.71 -6.73
C ARG A 154 18.46 -0.82 -5.81
N GLY A 155 18.10 -0.77 -4.53
CA GLY A 155 18.75 0.06 -3.53
C GLY A 155 18.37 1.54 -3.55
N THR A 156 17.43 1.94 -4.41
CA THR A 156 16.92 3.32 -4.47
C THR A 156 15.49 3.42 -3.91
N PRO A 157 14.98 4.62 -3.59
CA PRO A 157 13.58 4.81 -3.22
C PRO A 157 12.58 4.31 -4.28
N TYR A 158 12.98 4.26 -5.54
CA TYR A 158 12.13 3.77 -6.64
C TYR A 158 11.96 2.26 -6.66
N GLU A 159 12.91 1.49 -6.10
CA GLU A 159 12.70 0.06 -5.85
C GLU A 159 11.48 -0.15 -4.95
N PHE A 160 11.38 0.64 -3.87
CA PHE A 160 10.24 0.57 -2.97
C PHE A 160 8.92 0.86 -3.70
N LEU A 161 8.85 1.97 -4.44
CA LEU A 161 7.64 2.34 -5.19
C LEU A 161 7.25 1.28 -6.21
N ALA A 162 8.23 0.74 -6.97
CA ALA A 162 7.97 -0.31 -7.95
C ALA A 162 7.47 -1.61 -7.29
N ARG A 163 7.99 -2.00 -6.11
CA ARG A 163 7.50 -3.16 -5.35
C ARG A 163 6.07 -2.98 -4.88
N VAL A 164 5.71 -1.78 -4.43
CA VAL A 164 4.34 -1.46 -4.01
C VAL A 164 3.38 -1.57 -5.19
N GLU A 165 3.78 -1.11 -6.38
CA GLU A 165 2.94 -1.21 -7.58
C GLU A 165 2.82 -2.66 -8.08
N GLU A 166 3.89 -3.43 -8.04
CA GLU A 166 3.86 -4.85 -8.36
C GLU A 166 2.88 -5.61 -7.45
N GLU A 167 2.98 -5.42 -6.14
CA GLU A 167 2.09 -6.02 -5.15
C GLU A 167 0.61 -5.65 -5.41
N ARG A 168 0.35 -4.41 -5.81
CA ARG A 168 -1.01 -3.97 -6.17
C ARG A 168 -1.56 -4.70 -7.38
N ILE A 169 -0.73 -4.94 -8.40
CA ILE A 169 -1.14 -5.71 -9.59
C ILE A 169 -1.38 -7.17 -9.23
N ASP A 170 -0.48 -7.79 -8.45
CA ASP A 170 -0.67 -9.17 -7.99
C ASP A 170 -1.96 -9.31 -7.18
N ARG A 171 -2.24 -8.37 -6.28
CA ARG A 171 -3.48 -8.32 -5.51
C ARG A 171 -4.72 -8.13 -6.41
N ALA A 172 -4.64 -7.22 -7.38
CA ALA A 172 -5.74 -6.98 -8.33
C ALA A 172 -6.02 -8.23 -9.18
N LYS A 173 -4.99 -8.98 -9.56
CA LYS A 173 -5.11 -10.25 -10.28
C LYS A 173 -5.87 -11.28 -9.46
N VAL A 174 -5.49 -11.47 -8.18
CA VAL A 174 -6.19 -12.42 -7.28
C VAL A 174 -7.64 -12.01 -7.11
N ALA A 175 -7.92 -10.73 -6.83
CA ALA A 175 -9.27 -10.22 -6.67
C ALA A 175 -10.13 -10.39 -7.95
N PHE A 176 -9.52 -10.23 -9.14
CA PHE A 176 -10.20 -10.47 -10.40
C PHE A 176 -10.57 -11.95 -10.59
N VAL A 177 -9.63 -12.86 -10.31
CA VAL A 177 -9.87 -14.32 -10.40
C VAL A 177 -10.95 -14.73 -9.41
N GLU A 178 -10.91 -14.25 -8.17
CA GLU A 178 -11.92 -14.51 -7.15
C GLU A 178 -13.32 -14.04 -7.60
N ALA A 179 -13.42 -12.80 -8.07
CA ALA A 179 -14.69 -12.24 -8.53
C ALA A 179 -15.29 -12.99 -9.74
N ASN A 180 -14.44 -13.61 -10.56
CA ASN A 180 -14.83 -14.36 -11.75
C ASN A 180 -14.76 -15.89 -11.57
N ARG A 181 -14.57 -16.39 -10.34
CA ARG A 181 -14.28 -17.81 -10.08
C ARG A 181 -15.30 -18.81 -10.63
N PHE A 182 -16.58 -18.41 -10.69
CA PHE A 182 -17.65 -19.25 -11.27
C PHE A 182 -17.68 -19.25 -12.80
N ARG A 183 -17.00 -18.29 -13.44
CA ARG A 183 -16.89 -18.20 -14.90
C ARG A 183 -15.60 -18.81 -15.44
N LEU A 184 -14.62 -19.01 -14.56
CA LEU A 184 -13.33 -19.59 -14.87
C LEU A 184 -13.35 -21.10 -14.59
N LYS A 185 -12.78 -21.88 -15.50
CA LYS A 185 -12.56 -23.32 -15.23
C LYS A 185 -11.63 -23.43 -14.00
N GLU A 186 -12.04 -24.20 -13.02
CA GLU A 186 -11.31 -24.38 -11.75
C GLU A 186 -11.03 -23.06 -11.00
N GLY A 187 -11.96 -22.09 -11.10
CA GLY A 187 -11.76 -20.74 -10.56
C GLY A 187 -11.48 -20.69 -9.08
N ASN A 188 -12.07 -21.57 -8.25
CA ASN A 188 -11.73 -21.68 -6.83
C ASN A 188 -10.27 -22.08 -6.63
N GLN A 189 -9.77 -23.05 -7.40
CA GLN A 189 -8.37 -23.51 -7.34
C GLN A 189 -7.42 -22.41 -7.80
N LEU A 190 -7.76 -21.72 -8.89
CA LEU A 190 -6.97 -20.58 -9.39
C LEU A 190 -6.89 -19.46 -8.34
N THR A 191 -7.97 -19.20 -7.61
CA THR A 191 -7.98 -18.20 -6.52
C THR A 191 -7.07 -18.64 -5.37
N ILE A 192 -7.14 -19.90 -4.93
CA ILE A 192 -6.24 -20.45 -3.90
C ILE A 192 -4.77 -20.31 -4.31
N VAL A 193 -4.44 -20.69 -5.55
CA VAL A 193 -3.09 -20.56 -6.09
C VAL A 193 -2.65 -19.08 -6.13
N GLY A 194 -3.55 -18.19 -6.56
CA GLY A 194 -3.29 -16.75 -6.59
C GLY A 194 -2.95 -16.18 -5.22
N TYR A 195 -3.76 -16.47 -4.19
CA TYR A 195 -3.46 -16.05 -2.82
C TYR A 195 -2.16 -16.66 -2.29
N SER A 196 -1.90 -17.94 -2.56
CA SER A 196 -0.66 -18.61 -2.15
C SER A 196 0.58 -17.94 -2.76
N GLN A 197 0.51 -17.55 -4.05
CA GLN A 197 1.57 -16.82 -4.72
C GLN A 197 1.73 -15.42 -4.15
N LEU A 198 0.63 -14.69 -3.90
CA LEU A 198 0.64 -13.35 -3.32
C LEU A 198 1.35 -13.34 -1.96
N ILE A 199 0.94 -14.21 -1.03
CA ILE A 199 1.55 -14.27 0.31
C ILE A 199 3.01 -14.73 0.26
N THR A 200 3.37 -15.66 -0.63
CA THR A 200 4.73 -16.15 -0.76
C THR A 200 5.67 -15.06 -1.32
N LYS A 201 5.23 -14.36 -2.36
CA LYS A 201 6.03 -13.32 -3.02
C LYS A 201 6.20 -12.08 -2.15
N HIS A 202 5.15 -11.69 -1.41
CA HIS A 202 5.09 -10.44 -0.64
C HIS A 202 5.21 -10.63 0.87
N GLN A 203 5.90 -11.68 1.35
CA GLN A 203 6.12 -11.97 2.77
C GLN A 203 6.73 -10.80 3.57
N GLN A 204 7.50 -9.94 2.91
CA GLN A 204 8.17 -8.80 3.53
C GLN A 204 7.38 -7.50 3.39
N SER A 205 6.18 -7.55 2.80
CA SER A 205 5.33 -6.38 2.65
C SER A 205 4.70 -5.97 3.97
N LYS A 206 4.57 -4.67 4.20
CA LYS A 206 3.76 -4.13 5.30
C LYS A 206 2.28 -4.55 5.20
N ASN A 207 1.82 -5.01 4.03
CA ASN A 207 0.46 -5.50 3.82
C ASN A 207 0.34 -7.03 3.98
N TYR A 208 1.40 -7.73 4.36
CA TYR A 208 1.41 -9.19 4.45
C TYR A 208 0.28 -9.75 5.32
N GLN A 209 0.04 -9.14 6.48
CA GLN A 209 -1.03 -9.57 7.38
C GLN A 209 -2.42 -9.41 6.76
N ARG A 210 -2.63 -8.35 5.97
CA ARG A 210 -3.87 -8.17 5.21
C ARG A 210 -4.04 -9.26 4.14
N HIS A 211 -2.97 -9.65 3.45
CA HIS A 211 -3.04 -10.74 2.48
C HIS A 211 -3.39 -12.09 3.12
N LEU A 212 -2.87 -12.36 4.33
CA LEU A 212 -3.25 -13.55 5.09
C LEU A 212 -4.73 -13.53 5.49
N LEU A 213 -5.25 -12.38 5.93
CA LEU A 213 -6.67 -12.23 6.25
C LEU A 213 -7.56 -12.43 5.02
N ASP A 214 -7.22 -11.78 3.91
CA ASP A 214 -7.98 -11.89 2.66
C ASP A 214 -8.02 -13.36 2.19
N PHE A 215 -6.91 -14.10 2.32
CA PHE A 215 -6.87 -15.52 1.99
C PHE A 215 -7.70 -16.39 2.95
N ALA A 216 -7.66 -16.10 4.24
CA ALA A 216 -8.51 -16.78 5.23
C ALA A 216 -10.00 -16.53 4.97
N ASP A 217 -10.36 -15.30 4.61
CA ASP A 217 -11.72 -14.92 4.21
C ASP A 217 -12.19 -15.72 3.01
N PHE A 218 -11.32 -15.93 2.02
CA PHE A 218 -11.64 -16.75 0.86
C PHE A 218 -11.93 -18.20 1.24
N TYR A 219 -11.16 -18.81 2.15
CA TYR A 219 -11.49 -20.15 2.66
C TYR A 219 -12.85 -20.20 3.36
N MET A 220 -13.23 -19.15 4.08
CA MET A 220 -14.56 -19.04 4.68
C MET A 220 -15.67 -18.86 3.64
N ILE A 221 -15.37 -18.18 2.52
CA ILE A 221 -16.30 -18.15 1.38
C ILE A 221 -16.50 -19.55 0.82
N LEU A 222 -15.45 -20.34 0.62
CA LEU A 222 -15.57 -21.73 0.15
C LEU A 222 -16.37 -22.60 1.12
N ALA A 223 -16.17 -22.44 2.42
CA ALA A 223 -16.94 -23.14 3.45
C ALA A 223 -18.44 -22.81 3.38
N LYS A 224 -18.77 -21.53 3.19
CA LYS A 224 -20.16 -21.07 3.06
C LYS A 224 -20.79 -21.51 1.75
N ASP A 225 -20.06 -21.43 0.64
CA ASP A 225 -20.53 -21.90 -0.67
C ASP A 225 -20.84 -23.40 -0.62
N TYR A 226 -19.97 -24.19 0.04
CA TYR A 226 -20.20 -25.63 0.24
C TYR A 226 -21.46 -25.91 1.06
N ALA A 227 -21.66 -25.21 2.20
CA ALA A 227 -22.84 -25.38 3.04
C ALA A 227 -24.13 -24.84 2.37
N ALA A 228 -24.01 -23.92 1.42
CA ALA A 228 -25.14 -23.44 0.62
C ALA A 228 -25.51 -24.42 -0.51
N GLN A 229 -24.51 -25.15 -1.03
CA GLN A 229 -24.72 -26.14 -2.10
C GLN A 229 -25.27 -27.48 -1.55
N TYR A 230 -24.85 -27.88 -0.36
CA TYR A 230 -25.24 -29.12 0.29
C TYR A 230 -25.91 -28.79 1.62
N ASP A 231 -27.18 -29.25 1.76
CA ASP A 231 -27.92 -29.05 3.00
C ASP A 231 -27.20 -29.74 4.17
N PRO A 232 -26.85 -29.02 5.25
CA PRO A 232 -26.19 -29.61 6.42
C PRO A 232 -26.95 -30.75 7.08
N GLU A 233 -28.28 -30.80 6.94
CA GLU A 233 -29.13 -31.92 7.42
C GLU A 233 -29.24 -33.07 6.41
N GLY A 234 -28.69 -32.90 5.20
CA GLY A 234 -28.79 -33.88 4.11
C GLY A 234 -27.65 -34.91 4.10
N LEU A 235 -27.91 -36.07 3.54
CA LEU A 235 -26.94 -37.16 3.41
C LEU A 235 -25.74 -36.82 2.49
N ALA A 236 -25.87 -35.83 1.62
CA ALA A 236 -24.80 -35.41 0.71
C ALA A 236 -23.82 -34.43 1.34
N PHE A 237 -24.10 -33.95 2.55
CA PHE A 237 -23.21 -33.02 3.25
C PHE A 237 -22.09 -33.79 3.96
N ASP A 238 -20.84 -33.50 3.60
CA ASP A 238 -19.66 -34.07 4.27
C ASP A 238 -19.04 -33.03 5.19
N LEU A 239 -19.19 -33.19 6.49
CA LEU A 239 -18.65 -32.31 7.51
C LEU A 239 -17.12 -32.17 7.41
N ASN A 240 -16.40 -33.20 6.94
CA ASN A 240 -14.94 -33.14 6.79
C ASN A 240 -14.51 -32.12 5.72
N VAL A 241 -15.27 -32.00 4.64
CA VAL A 241 -14.99 -30.98 3.59
C VAL A 241 -15.16 -29.59 4.15
N LEU A 242 -16.25 -29.34 4.88
CA LEU A 242 -16.45 -28.05 5.57
C LEU A 242 -15.32 -27.76 6.56
N GLU A 243 -14.96 -28.77 7.37
CA GLU A 243 -13.87 -28.62 8.35
C GLU A 243 -12.53 -28.30 7.71
N GLN A 244 -12.21 -28.88 6.55
CA GLN A 244 -10.96 -28.58 5.84
C GLN A 244 -10.86 -27.09 5.46
N PHE A 245 -11.94 -26.50 4.92
CA PHE A 245 -11.98 -25.08 4.60
C PHE A 245 -11.87 -24.21 5.87
N ALA A 246 -12.66 -24.53 6.90
CA ALA A 246 -12.64 -23.79 8.16
C ALA A 246 -11.29 -23.88 8.88
N LYS A 247 -10.65 -25.05 8.91
CA LYS A 247 -9.30 -25.24 9.47
C LYS A 247 -8.26 -24.44 8.71
N SER A 248 -8.36 -24.37 7.38
CA SER A 248 -7.48 -23.55 6.55
C SER A 248 -7.63 -22.04 6.85
N ALA A 249 -8.88 -21.57 6.98
CA ALA A 249 -9.15 -20.20 7.41
C ALA A 249 -8.59 -19.90 8.80
N LEU A 250 -8.88 -20.77 9.78
CA LEU A 250 -8.42 -20.61 11.17
C LEU A 250 -6.90 -20.58 11.28
N LYS A 251 -6.18 -21.34 10.46
CA LYS A 251 -4.71 -21.30 10.41
C LYS A 251 -4.20 -19.89 10.12
N PHE A 252 -4.68 -19.27 9.04
CA PHE A 252 -4.23 -17.92 8.64
C PHE A 252 -4.73 -16.84 9.60
N TYR A 253 -5.99 -16.91 10.06
CA TYR A 253 -6.48 -15.99 11.10
C TYR A 253 -5.64 -16.07 12.37
N SER A 254 -5.26 -17.28 12.80
CA SER A 254 -4.43 -17.47 13.99
C SER A 254 -3.03 -16.88 13.83
N GLU A 255 -2.42 -17.01 12.65
CA GLU A 255 -1.13 -16.40 12.34
C GLU A 255 -1.20 -14.86 12.49
N VAL A 256 -2.23 -14.24 11.93
CA VAL A 256 -2.44 -12.78 12.06
C VAL A 256 -2.75 -12.39 13.52
N ALA A 257 -3.62 -13.17 14.21
CA ALA A 257 -3.99 -12.89 15.60
C ALA A 257 -2.83 -12.99 16.60
N GLN A 258 -1.79 -13.76 16.28
CA GLN A 258 -0.58 -13.91 17.08
C GLN A 258 0.47 -12.83 16.80
N THR A 259 0.33 -12.07 15.71
CA THR A 259 1.29 -11.03 15.35
C THR A 259 1.03 -9.75 16.14
N ASP A 260 2.00 -9.30 16.93
CA ASP A 260 1.87 -8.07 17.70
C ASP A 260 2.12 -6.82 16.85
N GLY A 261 1.43 -5.72 17.21
CA GLY A 261 1.62 -4.41 16.59
C GLY A 261 0.94 -4.22 15.23
N VAL A 262 0.19 -5.21 14.75
CA VAL A 262 -0.57 -5.09 13.49
C VAL A 262 -2.03 -4.73 13.74
N ILE A 263 -2.58 -3.90 12.88
CA ILE A 263 -3.98 -3.43 13.00
C ILE A 263 -4.99 -4.54 12.74
N GLU A 264 -4.61 -5.54 11.95
CA GLU A 264 -5.42 -6.70 11.58
C GLU A 264 -5.66 -7.68 12.73
N LYS A 265 -4.90 -7.59 13.82
CA LYS A 265 -4.97 -8.55 14.94
C LYS A 265 -6.37 -8.70 15.52
N LEU A 266 -7.04 -7.58 15.82
CA LEU A 266 -8.39 -7.60 16.40
C LEU A 266 -9.43 -8.15 15.43
N GLU A 267 -9.30 -7.82 14.15
CA GLU A 267 -10.15 -8.37 13.08
C GLU A 267 -9.99 -9.89 12.99
N ALA A 268 -8.74 -10.38 13.02
CA ALA A 268 -8.45 -11.82 12.99
C ALA A 268 -9.04 -12.55 14.19
N GLN A 269 -8.91 -12.00 15.41
CA GLN A 269 -9.50 -12.58 16.62
C GLN A 269 -11.02 -12.70 16.51
N ALA A 270 -11.69 -11.65 16.05
CA ALA A 270 -13.15 -11.69 15.86
C ALA A 270 -13.57 -12.72 14.81
N LYS A 271 -12.80 -12.86 13.72
CA LYS A 271 -13.06 -13.85 12.66
C LYS A 271 -12.82 -15.30 13.14
N ILE A 272 -11.85 -15.53 14.03
CA ILE A 272 -11.65 -16.86 14.66
C ILE A 272 -12.90 -17.27 15.43
N GLU A 273 -13.41 -16.39 16.29
CA GLU A 273 -14.61 -16.70 17.08
C GLU A 273 -15.86 -16.90 16.20
N ALA A 274 -16.03 -16.05 15.18
CA ALA A 274 -17.12 -16.21 14.21
C ALA A 274 -17.03 -17.53 13.45
N THR A 275 -15.82 -17.95 13.04
CA THR A 275 -15.60 -19.23 12.35
C THR A 275 -15.92 -20.41 13.25
N ARG A 276 -15.48 -20.38 14.52
CA ARG A 276 -15.79 -21.42 15.50
C ARG A 276 -17.29 -21.55 15.73
N GLY A 277 -18.00 -20.42 15.94
CA GLY A 277 -19.45 -20.43 16.11
C GLY A 277 -20.20 -20.94 14.87
N TYR A 278 -19.72 -20.60 13.67
CA TYR A 278 -20.27 -21.11 12.42
C TYR A 278 -20.10 -22.63 12.32
N MET A 279 -18.92 -23.16 12.62
CA MET A 279 -18.64 -24.60 12.61
C MET A 279 -19.49 -25.36 13.64
N GLU A 280 -19.60 -24.85 14.86
CA GLU A 280 -20.42 -25.46 15.91
C GLU A 280 -21.91 -25.55 15.50
N LYS A 281 -22.43 -24.46 14.89
CA LYS A 281 -23.81 -24.43 14.37
C LYS A 281 -24.03 -25.57 13.35
N LEU A 282 -23.13 -25.65 12.32
CA LEU A 282 -23.30 -26.69 11.27
C LEU A 282 -23.07 -28.09 11.75
N THR A 283 -22.14 -28.31 12.69
CA THR A 283 -21.94 -29.60 13.33
C THR A 283 -23.17 -30.08 14.12
N ARG A 284 -23.92 -29.15 14.73
CA ARG A 284 -25.19 -29.51 15.43
C ARG A 284 -26.30 -29.88 14.44
N LEU A 285 -26.36 -29.24 13.28
CA LEU A 285 -27.37 -29.51 12.24
C LEU A 285 -27.09 -30.84 11.53
N ASN A 286 -25.84 -31.27 11.45
CA ASN A 286 -25.44 -32.52 10.81
C ASN A 286 -25.54 -33.76 11.72
N ARG A 287 -25.97 -33.59 12.98
CA ARG A 287 -26.23 -34.69 13.93
C ARG A 287 -27.64 -35.23 13.79
#